data_23cea9605f505363ccbfb78020742cef
#
_entry.id   23cea9605f505363ccbfb78020742cef
#
_cell.length_a   1.000
_cell.length_b   1.000
_cell.length_c   1.000
_cell.angle_alpha   90.00
_cell.angle_beta   90.00
_cell.angle_gamma   90.00
#
_symmetry.space_group_name_H-M   'P 1'
#
loop_
_entity.id
_entity.type
_entity.pdbx_description
1 polymer ?
#
loop_
_entity_poly.entity_id
_entity_poly.type
_entity_poly.pdbx_seq_one_letter_code
_entity_poly.pdbx_strand_id
1 'polypeptide(L)'
;MPSQARVVWDPDFTKYNFGPAHPMQPVRLALTARLCEEFGLFAADDVEVLSPDVVDDAWLHTVHEPYFVEAVKTASLNPEHTSEHLGIGTDDVPAFLGMHEASARIVGGTGA
;
A
#
# COMPACT_ATOMS: atom_id res chain seq x y z
N MET A 1 13.73 -28.29 10.48
CA MET A 1 13.51 -27.41 9.32
C MET A 1 13.85 -25.99 9.70
N PRO A 2 14.70 -25.31 8.95
CA PRO A 2 14.91 -23.90 9.21
C PRO A 2 13.58 -23.17 9.00
N SER A 3 13.27 -22.23 9.88
CA SER A 3 12.12 -21.33 9.66
C SER A 3 12.46 -20.44 8.48
N GLN A 4 11.49 -20.31 7.58
CA GLN A 4 11.61 -19.44 6.41
C GLN A 4 10.93 -18.12 6.69
N ALA A 5 11.65 -17.03 6.48
CA ALA A 5 11.08 -15.70 6.56
C ALA A 5 10.54 -15.28 5.18
N ARG A 6 9.38 -14.64 5.18
CA ARG A 6 8.79 -14.05 3.97
C ARG A 6 8.76 -12.55 4.12
N VAL A 7 9.30 -11.86 3.14
CA VAL A 7 9.29 -10.40 3.08
C VAL A 7 8.38 -9.99 1.92
N VAL A 8 7.39 -9.19 2.23
CA VAL A 8 6.50 -8.64 1.21
C VAL A 8 7.05 -7.30 0.78
N TRP A 9 7.50 -7.21 -0.46
CA TRP A 9 8.02 -5.98 -1.01
C TRP A 9 7.73 -5.91 -2.51
N ASP A 10 7.32 -4.73 -2.94
CA ASP A 10 7.17 -4.40 -4.35
C ASP A 10 7.44 -2.91 -4.52
N PRO A 11 8.23 -2.49 -5.53
CA PRO A 11 8.46 -1.07 -5.80
C PRO A 11 7.16 -0.27 -5.97
N ASP A 12 6.08 -0.91 -6.39
CA ASP A 12 4.78 -0.27 -6.54
C ASP A 12 4.15 0.17 -5.21
N PHE A 13 4.66 -0.30 -4.07
CA PHE A 13 4.26 0.24 -2.76
C PHE A 13 4.56 1.74 -2.65
N THR A 14 5.52 2.26 -3.42
CA THR A 14 5.84 3.68 -3.46
C THR A 14 4.78 4.52 -4.18
N LYS A 15 3.82 3.89 -4.85
CA LYS A 15 2.68 4.59 -5.45
C LYS A 15 1.68 5.08 -4.41
N TYR A 16 1.74 4.56 -3.18
CA TYR A 16 0.99 5.11 -2.05
C TYR A 16 1.69 6.40 -1.62
N ASN A 17 1.29 7.50 -2.23
CA ASN A 17 2.02 8.76 -2.14
C ASN A 17 1.03 9.93 -2.00
N PHE A 18 1.07 10.57 -0.84
CA PHE A 18 0.21 11.72 -0.53
C PHE A 18 0.74 13.05 -1.10
N GLY A 19 1.83 13.02 -1.82
CA GLY A 19 2.43 14.22 -2.41
C GLY A 19 3.62 14.76 -1.63
N PRO A 20 4.38 15.71 -2.22
CA PRO A 20 5.65 16.17 -1.65
C PRO A 20 5.51 16.96 -0.34
N ALA A 21 4.32 17.50 -0.05
CA ALA A 21 4.08 18.29 1.15
C ALA A 21 3.68 17.45 2.37
N HIS A 22 3.43 16.16 2.19
CA HIS A 22 3.01 15.28 3.28
C HIS A 22 4.23 14.66 3.97
N PRO A 23 4.23 14.56 5.31
CA PRO A 23 5.38 13.99 6.02
C PRO A 23 5.62 12.51 5.74
N MET A 24 4.58 11.76 5.36
CA MET A 24 4.74 10.35 5.02
C MET A 24 5.16 10.21 3.56
N GLN A 25 6.47 10.10 3.34
CA GLN A 25 7.04 10.00 2.00
C GLN A 25 7.37 8.55 1.64
N PRO A 26 6.98 8.08 0.43
CA PRO A 26 7.26 6.71 0.01
C PRO A 26 8.75 6.44 -0.20
N VAL A 27 9.58 7.45 -0.36
CA VAL A 27 11.04 7.28 -0.50
C VAL A 27 11.65 6.54 0.69
N ARG A 28 11.08 6.66 1.89
CA ARG A 28 11.55 5.93 3.07
C ARG A 28 11.47 4.42 2.87
N LEU A 29 10.45 3.94 2.15
CA LEU A 29 10.29 2.52 1.81
C LEU A 29 11.35 2.07 0.81
N ALA A 30 11.56 2.86 -0.24
CA ALA A 30 12.57 2.57 -1.25
C ALA A 30 13.98 2.54 -0.65
N LEU A 31 14.29 3.47 0.25
CA LEU A 31 15.58 3.51 0.93
C LEU A 31 15.75 2.33 1.88
N THR A 32 14.71 1.94 2.61
CA THR A 32 14.74 0.79 3.50
C THR A 32 14.97 -0.50 2.71
N ALA A 33 14.24 -0.70 1.61
CA ALA A 33 14.40 -1.86 0.75
C ALA A 33 15.81 -1.94 0.18
N ARG A 34 16.34 -0.81 -0.29
CA ARG A 34 17.70 -0.74 -0.81
C ARG A 34 18.74 -1.10 0.26
N LEU A 35 18.55 -0.60 1.47
CA LEU A 35 19.44 -0.95 2.58
C LEU A 35 19.43 -2.45 2.86
N CYS A 36 18.25 -3.06 2.86
CA CYS A 36 18.11 -4.51 3.02
C CYS A 36 18.84 -5.28 1.91
N GLU A 37 18.74 -4.82 0.66
CA GLU A 37 19.44 -5.41 -0.47
C GLU A 37 20.97 -5.30 -0.31
N GLU A 38 21.46 -4.12 0.08
CA GLU A 38 22.89 -3.87 0.28
C GLU A 38 23.48 -4.75 1.40
N PHE A 39 22.70 -5.06 2.43
CA PHE A 39 23.09 -5.99 3.48
C PHE A 39 22.89 -7.47 3.11
N GLY A 40 22.39 -7.76 1.91
CA GLY A 40 22.15 -9.12 1.46
C GLY A 40 20.99 -9.83 2.12
N LEU A 41 20.09 -9.10 2.80
CA LEU A 41 18.98 -9.71 3.54
C LEU A 41 17.97 -10.38 2.60
N PHE A 42 17.73 -9.80 1.43
CA PHE A 42 16.77 -10.37 0.46
C PHE A 42 17.36 -11.57 -0.29
N ALA A 43 18.66 -11.71 -0.30
CA ALA A 43 19.35 -12.83 -0.95
C ALA A 43 19.71 -13.97 0.01
N ALA A 44 19.34 -13.87 1.28
CA ALA A 44 19.61 -14.92 2.26
C ALA A 44 18.80 -16.18 1.94
N ASP A 45 19.38 -17.37 2.20
CA ASP A 45 18.78 -18.66 1.83
C ASP A 45 17.43 -18.91 2.51
N ASP A 46 17.23 -18.35 3.70
CA ASP A 46 16.00 -18.52 4.48
C ASP A 46 14.99 -17.37 4.30
N VAL A 47 15.22 -16.51 3.31
CA VAL A 47 14.35 -15.38 3.02
C VAL A 47 13.75 -15.49 1.63
N GLU A 48 12.43 -15.39 1.55
CA GLU A 48 11.68 -15.31 0.29
C GLU A 48 11.04 -13.93 0.19
N VAL A 49 11.28 -13.24 -0.93
CA VAL A 49 10.66 -11.93 -1.20
C VAL A 49 9.44 -12.15 -2.12
N LEU A 50 8.29 -11.66 -1.67
CA LEU A 50 7.03 -11.81 -2.38
C LEU A 50 6.52 -10.46 -2.85
N SER A 51 6.02 -10.42 -4.09
CA SER A 51 5.33 -9.26 -4.68
C SER A 51 3.84 -9.52 -4.68
N PRO A 52 3.04 -8.80 -3.89
CA PRO A 52 1.60 -9.04 -3.84
C PRO A 52 0.87 -8.37 -5.00
N ASP A 53 -0.27 -8.97 -5.36
CA ASP A 53 -1.21 -8.36 -6.28
C ASP A 53 -2.20 -7.47 -5.53
N VAL A 54 -2.92 -6.65 -6.29
CA VAL A 54 -4.05 -5.87 -5.78
C VAL A 54 -5.16 -6.84 -5.37
N VAL A 55 -5.66 -6.73 -4.14
CA VAL A 55 -6.76 -7.58 -3.68
C VAL A 55 -8.09 -7.14 -4.31
N ASP A 56 -9.03 -8.07 -4.39
CA ASP A 56 -10.38 -7.80 -4.85
C ASP A 56 -11.25 -7.19 -3.73
N ASP A 57 -12.45 -6.74 -4.13
CA ASP A 57 -13.37 -6.11 -3.20
C ASP A 57 -13.86 -7.05 -2.11
N ALA A 58 -13.96 -8.35 -2.39
CA ALA A 58 -14.39 -9.33 -1.40
C ALA A 58 -13.45 -9.34 -0.18
N TRP A 59 -12.15 -9.23 -0.41
CA TRP A 59 -11.18 -9.09 0.66
C TRP A 59 -11.40 -7.83 1.49
N LEU A 60 -11.61 -6.69 0.81
CA LEU A 60 -11.79 -5.39 1.47
C LEU A 60 -13.09 -5.37 2.28
N HIS A 61 -14.13 -6.02 1.79
CA HIS A 61 -15.43 -6.09 2.48
C HIS A 61 -15.40 -6.95 3.75
N THR A 62 -14.33 -7.68 4.02
CA THR A 62 -14.19 -8.39 5.31
C THR A 62 -14.00 -7.44 6.48
N VAL A 63 -13.53 -6.22 6.22
CA VAL A 63 -13.26 -5.19 7.25
C VAL A 63 -14.04 -3.92 6.98
N HIS A 64 -14.18 -3.52 5.72
CA HIS A 64 -14.75 -2.23 5.33
C HIS A 64 -16.15 -2.40 4.74
N GLU A 65 -17.03 -1.47 5.08
CA GLU A 65 -18.35 -1.40 4.47
C GLU A 65 -18.23 -1.10 2.97
N PRO A 66 -19.11 -1.67 2.12
CA PRO A 66 -19.07 -1.43 0.68
C PRO A 66 -19.09 0.04 0.29
N TYR A 67 -19.88 0.87 0.98
CA TYR A 67 -19.93 2.29 0.66
C TYR A 67 -18.59 3.01 0.91
N PHE A 68 -17.81 2.57 1.89
CA PHE A 68 -16.49 3.12 2.15
C PHE A 68 -15.52 2.76 1.01
N VAL A 69 -15.52 1.51 0.58
CA VAL A 69 -14.68 1.06 -0.54
C VAL A 69 -15.01 1.83 -1.81
N GLU A 70 -16.31 2.03 -2.09
CA GLU A 70 -16.75 2.82 -3.24
C GLU A 70 -16.33 4.28 -3.14
N ALA A 71 -16.35 4.87 -1.95
CA ALA A 71 -15.89 6.24 -1.73
C ALA A 71 -14.39 6.37 -2.02
N VAL A 72 -13.58 5.39 -1.62
CA VAL A 72 -12.15 5.36 -1.94
C VAL A 72 -11.92 5.22 -3.43
N LYS A 73 -12.67 4.36 -4.11
CA LYS A 73 -12.58 4.20 -5.57
C LYS A 73 -12.93 5.49 -6.31
N THR A 74 -13.98 6.18 -5.86
CA THR A 74 -14.38 7.46 -6.45
C THR A 74 -13.27 8.48 -6.31
N ALA A 75 -12.70 8.63 -5.12
CA ALA A 75 -11.58 9.53 -4.89
C ALA A 75 -10.31 9.13 -5.66
N SER A 76 -10.11 7.82 -5.87
CA SER A 76 -8.99 7.28 -6.65
C SER A 76 -9.05 7.70 -8.12
N LEU A 77 -10.26 7.73 -8.69
CA LEU A 77 -10.47 8.16 -10.09
C LEU A 77 -10.52 9.68 -10.21
N ASN A 78 -11.03 10.35 -9.20
CA ASN A 78 -11.17 11.81 -9.18
C ASN A 78 -10.89 12.33 -7.77
N PRO A 79 -9.63 12.71 -7.46
CA PRO A 79 -9.25 13.17 -6.12
C PRO A 79 -9.98 14.41 -5.62
N GLU A 80 -10.67 15.13 -6.49
CA GLU A 80 -11.51 16.27 -6.11
C GLU A 80 -12.84 15.83 -5.48
N HIS A 81 -13.28 14.58 -5.74
CA HIS A 81 -14.51 14.03 -5.18
C HIS A 81 -14.18 13.24 -3.91
N THR A 82 -14.05 13.96 -2.82
CA THR A 82 -13.66 13.38 -1.52
C THR A 82 -14.87 13.24 -0.61
N SER A 83 -14.69 12.44 0.45
CA SER A 83 -15.68 12.22 1.50
C SER A 83 -15.03 12.46 2.85
N GLU A 84 -14.86 13.74 3.21
CA GLU A 84 -14.14 14.11 4.44
C GLU A 84 -14.77 13.51 5.69
N HIS A 85 -16.09 13.35 5.70
CA HIS A 85 -16.80 12.71 6.82
C HIS A 85 -16.42 11.23 6.98
N LEU A 86 -15.85 10.60 5.94
CA LEU A 86 -15.30 9.24 5.99
C LEU A 86 -13.79 9.24 6.21
N GLY A 87 -13.18 10.40 6.40
CA GLY A 87 -11.74 10.53 6.58
C GLY A 87 -10.94 10.55 5.28
N ILE A 88 -11.59 10.79 4.14
CA ILE A 88 -10.95 10.81 2.81
C ILE A 88 -10.82 12.26 2.34
N GLY A 89 -9.62 12.68 1.97
CA GLY A 89 -9.36 14.03 1.47
C GLY A 89 -9.06 15.05 2.57
N THR A 90 -8.68 14.58 3.75
CA THR A 90 -8.20 15.44 4.84
C THR A 90 -6.71 15.74 4.68
N ASP A 91 -6.19 16.65 5.51
CA ASP A 91 -4.74 16.94 5.49
C ASP A 91 -3.89 15.70 5.85
N ASP A 92 -4.39 14.85 6.75
CA ASP A 92 -3.70 13.64 7.15
C ASP A 92 -3.84 12.52 6.12
N VAL A 93 -4.97 12.47 5.42
CA VAL A 93 -5.28 11.45 4.42
C VAL A 93 -5.75 12.13 3.13
N PRO A 94 -4.85 12.81 2.41
CA PRO A 94 -5.21 13.42 1.13
C PRO A 94 -5.62 12.38 0.11
N ALA A 95 -6.58 12.73 -0.75
CA ALA A 95 -6.91 11.89 -1.88
C ALA A 95 -5.88 12.07 -2.99
N PHE A 96 -5.54 10.98 -3.67
CA PHE A 96 -4.63 11.01 -4.82
C PHE A 96 -5.07 10.01 -5.88
N LEU A 97 -4.71 10.29 -7.12
CA LEU A 97 -5.06 9.42 -8.24
C LEU A 97 -4.41 8.04 -8.05
N GLY A 98 -5.21 6.99 -8.18
CA GLY A 98 -4.74 5.62 -7.99
C GLY A 98 -4.66 5.16 -6.53
N MET A 99 -5.21 5.92 -5.57
CA MET A 99 -5.12 5.57 -4.16
C MET A 99 -5.78 4.24 -3.81
N HIS A 100 -6.82 3.85 -4.53
CA HIS A 100 -7.49 2.56 -4.30
C HIS A 100 -6.55 1.40 -4.64
N GLU A 101 -5.96 1.42 -5.83
CA GLU A 101 -5.04 0.35 -6.28
C GLU A 101 -3.81 0.28 -5.39
N ALA A 102 -3.24 1.43 -5.02
CA ALA A 102 -2.08 1.49 -4.14
C ALA A 102 -2.39 0.88 -2.77
N SER A 103 -3.55 1.23 -2.20
CA SER A 103 -3.99 0.71 -0.90
C SER A 103 -4.30 -0.78 -0.97
N ALA A 104 -5.00 -1.22 -2.02
CA ALA A 104 -5.37 -2.62 -2.19
C ALA A 104 -4.16 -3.52 -2.41
N ARG A 105 -3.10 -3.00 -3.02
CA ARG A 105 -1.83 -3.72 -3.16
C ARG A 105 -1.15 -3.93 -1.81
N ILE A 106 -1.19 -2.92 -0.94
CA ILE A 106 -0.64 -3.01 0.42
C ILE A 106 -1.41 -4.06 1.22
N VAL A 107 -2.74 -4.07 1.11
CA VAL A 107 -3.59 -5.09 1.74
C VAL A 107 -3.22 -6.48 1.21
N GLY A 108 -2.94 -6.60 -0.08
CA GLY A 108 -2.49 -7.84 -0.71
C GLY A 108 -1.22 -8.39 -0.08
N GLY A 109 -0.36 -7.51 0.43
CA GLY A 109 0.83 -7.92 1.16
C GLY A 109 0.52 -8.70 2.43
N THR A 110 -0.51 -8.30 3.15
CA THR A 110 -0.96 -9.02 4.34
C THR A 110 -1.55 -10.39 4.00
N GLY A 111 -2.22 -10.49 2.85
CA GLY A 111 -2.84 -11.74 2.39
C GLY A 111 -1.90 -12.69 1.64
N ALA A 112 -0.68 -12.27 1.40
CA ALA A 112 0.27 -13.06 0.61
C ALA A 112 0.82 -14.29 1.35
#